data_9a7f50c05620f9c5ea7a03fd5a36d981
#
_entry.id   9a7f50c05620f9c5ea7a03fd5a36d981
#
_cell.length_a   1.000
_cell.length_b   1.000
_cell.length_c   1.000
_cell.angle_alpha   90.00
_cell.angle_beta   90.00
_cell.angle_gamma   90.00
#
_symmetry.space_group_name_H-M   'P 1'
#
loop_
_entity.id
_entity.type
_entity.pdbx_description
1 polymer ?
#
loop_
_entity_poly.entity_id
_entity_poly.type
_entity_poly.pdbx_seq_one_letter_code
_entity_poly.pdbx_strand_id
1 'polypeptide(L)'
;MSENNNAINVQAHLHHQYFLGLQLMVAVEKGPSIVEDWIFRLFRKQHNEKFLSSFEKLGLRELPHAVACAKYHVLSNNVGGVGVEFMAETEKKAWLRFRYPRWMYDGPAICGIPVEASKGFLKGWYAQNGVTLKNPRLGFVCVSEDLTGQFGFCGYFKEYDRELSDNERLIFSPEERPPNFNPNEQPLPPDRHWTKERLDKAKRNYAVEFCRNGIIELANTIGERETLDIGKRAARLTGLQ
;
A
#
# COMPACT_ATOMS: atom_id res chain seq x y z
N MET A 1 -5.12 -27.72 -7.30
CA MET A 1 -4.13 -26.61 -7.11
C MET A 1 -2.78 -27.26 -6.91
N SER A 2 -1.74 -26.89 -7.67
CA SER A 2 -0.44 -27.54 -7.54
C SER A 2 0.19 -27.24 -6.16
N GLU A 3 0.97 -28.17 -5.62
CA GLU A 3 1.69 -28.04 -4.33
C GLU A 3 2.53 -26.74 -4.26
N ASN A 4 3.07 -26.30 -5.38
CA ASN A 4 3.86 -25.08 -5.49
C ASN A 4 3.04 -23.79 -5.20
N ASN A 5 1.76 -23.73 -5.60
CA ASN A 5 0.88 -22.60 -5.29
C ASN A 5 0.55 -22.53 -3.79
N ASN A 6 0.49 -23.68 -3.12
CA ASN A 6 0.26 -23.73 -1.68
C ASN A 6 1.46 -23.18 -0.91
N ALA A 7 2.69 -23.58 -1.28
CA ALA A 7 3.93 -23.10 -0.64
C ALA A 7 4.12 -21.57 -0.76
N ILE A 8 3.83 -20.99 -1.94
CA ILE A 8 3.90 -19.52 -2.15
C ILE A 8 2.88 -18.78 -1.29
N ASN A 9 1.66 -19.29 -1.20
CA ASN A 9 0.61 -18.68 -0.37
C ASN A 9 0.95 -18.74 1.12
N VAL A 10 1.44 -19.89 1.60
CA VAL A 10 1.88 -20.06 2.99
C VAL A 10 3.03 -19.12 3.31
N GLN A 11 4.03 -19.03 2.43
CA GLN A 11 5.16 -18.12 2.61
C GLN A 11 4.72 -16.66 2.64
N ALA A 12 3.84 -16.24 1.72
CA ALA A 12 3.30 -14.87 1.71
C ALA A 12 2.51 -14.58 2.99
N HIS A 13 1.65 -15.50 3.41
CA HIS A 13 0.87 -15.35 4.64
C HIS A 13 1.78 -15.21 5.88
N LEU A 14 2.79 -16.07 6.03
CA LEU A 14 3.74 -16.01 7.15
C LEU A 14 4.46 -14.64 7.22
N HIS A 15 4.92 -14.11 6.08
CA HIS A 15 5.57 -12.81 6.04
C HIS A 15 4.58 -11.67 6.37
N HIS A 16 3.34 -11.75 5.91
CA HIS A 16 2.30 -10.79 6.27
C HIS A 16 2.01 -10.81 7.77
N GLN A 17 1.86 -12.00 8.37
CA GLN A 17 1.63 -12.13 9.82
C GLN A 17 2.82 -11.61 10.63
N TYR A 18 4.04 -11.90 10.20
CA TYR A 18 5.23 -11.35 10.86
C TYR A 18 5.27 -9.82 10.80
N PHE A 19 5.01 -9.22 9.62
CA PHE A 19 4.99 -7.77 9.47
C PHE A 19 3.88 -7.12 10.31
N LEU A 20 2.72 -7.78 10.38
CA LEU A 20 1.60 -7.36 11.23
C LEU A 20 2.00 -7.39 12.72
N GLY A 21 2.59 -8.49 13.17
CA GLY A 21 3.12 -8.61 14.53
C GLY A 21 4.18 -7.56 14.85
N LEU A 22 5.03 -7.23 13.88
CA LEU A 22 6.05 -6.18 14.02
C LEU A 22 5.41 -4.80 14.20
N GLN A 23 4.36 -4.47 13.43
CA GLN A 23 3.62 -3.20 13.60
C GLN A 23 2.98 -3.08 14.99
N LEU A 24 2.33 -4.14 15.46
CA LEU A 24 1.71 -4.17 16.79
C LEU A 24 2.74 -3.99 17.91
N MET A 25 3.89 -4.67 17.81
CA MET A 25 4.97 -4.54 18.79
C MET A 25 5.56 -3.12 18.81
N VAL A 26 5.79 -2.52 17.64
CA VAL A 26 6.27 -1.14 17.55
C VAL A 26 5.23 -0.16 18.10
N ALA A 27 3.95 -0.35 17.81
CA ALA A 27 2.87 0.50 18.31
C ALA A 27 2.81 0.49 19.84
N VAL A 28 2.91 -0.71 20.44
CA VAL A 28 2.84 -0.87 21.91
C VAL A 28 4.08 -0.28 22.60
N GLU A 29 5.27 -0.48 22.04
CA GLU A 29 6.52 -0.13 22.74
C GLU A 29 7.04 1.26 22.42
N LYS A 30 6.77 1.77 21.23
CA LYS A 30 7.30 3.05 20.75
C LYS A 30 6.22 4.10 20.49
N GLY A 31 4.98 3.69 20.41
CA GLY A 31 3.83 4.56 20.21
C GLY A 31 3.55 4.93 18.73
N PRO A 32 2.42 5.61 18.52
CA PRO A 32 1.90 5.89 17.16
C PRO A 32 2.80 6.74 16.27
N SER A 33 3.50 7.73 16.85
CA SER A 33 4.37 8.64 16.09
C SER A 33 5.56 7.90 15.45
N ILE A 34 6.13 6.93 16.15
CA ILE A 34 7.22 6.09 15.61
C ILE A 34 6.69 5.16 14.52
N VAL A 35 5.48 4.62 14.69
CA VAL A 35 4.83 3.83 13.64
C VAL A 35 4.65 4.67 12.37
N GLU A 36 4.18 5.93 12.47
CA GLU A 36 4.01 6.82 11.32
C GLU A 36 5.34 7.05 10.59
N ASP A 37 6.41 7.43 11.31
CA ASP A 37 7.72 7.71 10.70
C ASP A 37 8.32 6.45 10.04
N TRP A 38 8.27 5.32 10.74
CA TRP A 38 8.74 4.05 10.19
C TRP A 38 8.00 3.64 8.92
N ILE A 39 6.67 3.66 8.95
CA ILE A 39 5.84 3.28 7.79
C ILE A 39 6.01 4.29 6.65
N PHE A 40 6.12 5.59 6.94
CA PHE A 40 6.45 6.60 5.95
C PHE A 40 7.78 6.28 5.23
N ARG A 41 8.85 6.00 5.97
CA ARG A 41 10.18 5.67 5.41
C ARG A 41 10.13 4.42 4.55
N LEU A 42 9.48 3.36 5.05
CA LEU A 42 9.28 2.12 4.32
C LEU A 42 8.60 2.35 2.96
N PHE A 43 7.47 3.02 2.96
CA PHE A 43 6.71 3.25 1.73
C PHE A 43 7.38 4.27 0.81
N ARG A 44 8.06 5.27 1.35
CA ARG A 44 8.85 6.22 0.57
C ARG A 44 10.02 5.54 -0.15
N LYS A 45 10.73 4.64 0.54
CA LYS A 45 11.80 3.82 -0.05
C LYS A 45 11.27 2.96 -1.19
N GLN A 46 10.22 2.19 -0.93
CA GLN A 46 9.62 1.31 -1.95
C GLN A 46 9.08 2.10 -3.16
N HIS A 47 8.50 3.27 -2.93
CA HIS A 47 8.06 4.16 -3.99
C HIS A 47 9.23 4.61 -4.88
N ASN A 48 10.32 5.10 -4.28
CA ASN A 48 11.50 5.54 -5.01
C ASN A 48 12.13 4.42 -5.85
N GLU A 49 12.17 3.20 -5.31
CA GLU A 49 12.80 2.05 -5.98
C GLU A 49 11.94 1.48 -7.12
N LYS A 50 10.60 1.57 -7.03
CA LYS A 50 9.73 0.74 -7.87
C LYS A 50 8.71 1.50 -8.70
N PHE A 51 8.27 2.67 -8.27
CA PHE A 51 7.10 3.32 -8.87
C PHE A 51 7.24 3.51 -10.39
N LEU A 52 8.26 4.22 -10.85
CA LEU A 52 8.43 4.52 -12.28
C LEU A 52 8.64 3.27 -13.14
N SER A 53 9.49 2.34 -12.68
CA SER A 53 9.75 1.11 -13.43
C SER A 53 8.54 0.21 -13.54
N SER A 54 7.71 0.15 -12.50
CA SER A 54 6.46 -0.62 -12.52
C SER A 54 5.37 0.08 -13.30
N PHE A 55 5.28 1.41 -13.20
CA PHE A 55 4.36 2.24 -13.96
C PHE A 55 4.52 2.03 -15.48
N GLU A 56 5.77 1.99 -15.95
CA GLU A 56 6.11 1.70 -17.34
C GLU A 56 5.77 0.25 -17.73
N LYS A 57 6.13 -0.75 -16.92
CA LYS A 57 5.82 -2.17 -17.16
C LYS A 57 4.33 -2.46 -17.21
N LEU A 58 3.52 -1.67 -16.52
CA LEU A 58 2.07 -1.77 -16.51
C LEU A 58 1.40 -1.02 -17.67
N GLY A 59 2.18 -0.33 -18.53
CA GLY A 59 1.67 0.36 -19.72
C GLY A 59 0.85 1.62 -19.42
N LEU A 60 1.18 2.35 -18.34
CA LEU A 60 0.36 3.46 -17.83
C LEU A 60 0.84 4.84 -18.27
N ARG A 61 1.97 4.91 -19.00
CA ARG A 61 2.67 6.18 -19.31
C ARG A 61 1.81 7.18 -20.12
N GLU A 62 0.99 6.66 -21.04
CA GLU A 62 0.21 7.49 -21.96
C GLU A 62 -1.18 7.88 -21.43
N LEU A 63 -1.51 7.44 -20.22
CA LEU A 63 -2.80 7.77 -19.61
C LEU A 63 -2.72 9.11 -18.84
N PRO A 64 -3.86 9.82 -18.71
CA PRO A 64 -3.95 10.97 -17.80
C PRO A 64 -3.48 10.59 -16.40
N HIS A 65 -2.67 11.45 -15.74
CA HIS A 65 -1.95 11.08 -14.53
C HIS A 65 -2.85 10.62 -13.37
N ALA A 66 -4.03 11.23 -13.19
CA ALA A 66 -4.97 10.79 -12.15
C ALA A 66 -5.46 9.35 -12.40
N VAL A 67 -5.85 9.05 -13.64
CA VAL A 67 -6.28 7.72 -14.06
C VAL A 67 -5.12 6.71 -13.97
N ALA A 68 -3.95 7.10 -14.45
CA ALA A 68 -2.76 6.26 -14.44
C ALA A 68 -2.35 5.87 -13.01
N CYS A 69 -2.34 6.81 -12.07
CA CYS A 69 -2.02 6.56 -10.67
C CYS A 69 -3.05 5.64 -10.01
N ALA A 70 -4.35 5.87 -10.21
CA ALA A 70 -5.38 4.98 -9.68
C ALA A 70 -5.23 3.55 -10.24
N LYS A 71 -5.09 3.39 -11.55
CA LYS A 71 -4.84 2.09 -12.20
C LYS A 71 -3.55 1.44 -11.74
N TYR A 72 -2.49 2.23 -11.50
CA TYR A 72 -1.24 1.71 -10.97
C TYR A 72 -1.45 1.01 -9.62
N HIS A 73 -2.12 1.66 -8.68
CA HIS A 73 -2.36 1.08 -7.37
C HIS A 73 -3.28 -0.14 -7.42
N VAL A 74 -4.26 -0.15 -8.32
CA VAL A 74 -5.09 -1.33 -8.55
C VAL A 74 -4.26 -2.49 -9.07
N LEU A 75 -3.52 -2.28 -10.16
CA LEU A 75 -2.73 -3.33 -10.80
C LEU A 75 -1.59 -3.85 -9.94
N SER A 76 -0.81 -2.95 -9.33
CA SER A 76 0.35 -3.33 -8.52
C SER A 76 -0.04 -4.13 -7.27
N ASN A 77 -1.15 -3.78 -6.64
CA ASN A 77 -1.67 -4.51 -5.48
C ASN A 77 -2.33 -5.84 -5.89
N ASN A 78 -3.15 -5.86 -6.96
CA ASN A 78 -3.76 -7.09 -7.46
C ASN A 78 -2.72 -8.14 -7.88
N VAL A 79 -1.62 -7.72 -8.50
CA VAL A 79 -0.46 -8.57 -8.82
C VAL A 79 0.19 -9.12 -7.54
N GLY A 80 0.22 -8.34 -6.46
CA GLY A 80 0.67 -8.76 -5.13
C GLY A 80 -0.33 -9.64 -4.37
N GLY A 81 -1.52 -9.89 -4.92
CA GLY A 81 -2.58 -10.67 -4.28
C GLY A 81 -3.48 -9.86 -3.34
N VAL A 82 -3.37 -8.53 -3.36
CA VAL A 82 -4.21 -7.63 -2.57
C VAL A 82 -5.32 -7.05 -3.46
N GLY A 83 -6.58 -7.33 -3.14
CA GLY A 83 -7.73 -6.90 -3.92
C GLY A 83 -7.95 -5.39 -3.86
N VAL A 84 -7.85 -4.72 -5.01
CA VAL A 84 -8.14 -3.29 -5.16
C VAL A 84 -9.03 -3.09 -6.39
N GLU A 85 -10.01 -2.23 -6.26
CA GLU A 85 -11.01 -1.90 -7.26
C GLU A 85 -10.76 -0.51 -7.83
N PHE A 86 -10.95 -0.36 -9.14
CA PHE A 86 -10.89 0.90 -9.86
C PHE A 86 -12.31 1.43 -10.11
N MET A 87 -12.50 2.74 -9.99
CA MET A 87 -13.74 3.40 -10.39
C MET A 87 -13.38 4.67 -11.15
N ALA A 88 -13.86 4.76 -12.40
CA ALA A 88 -13.66 5.91 -13.25
C ALA A 88 -14.62 7.04 -12.84
N GLU A 89 -14.17 8.30 -12.93
CA GLU A 89 -15.03 9.47 -12.83
C GLU A 89 -14.75 10.43 -13.99
N THR A 90 -13.52 10.95 -14.10
CA THR A 90 -13.08 11.81 -15.22
C THR A 90 -11.60 11.51 -15.53
N GLU A 91 -11.07 12.09 -16.61
CA GLU A 91 -9.64 12.02 -16.91
C GLU A 91 -8.76 12.67 -15.81
N LYS A 92 -9.30 13.67 -15.11
CA LYS A 92 -8.62 14.39 -14.02
C LYS A 92 -8.94 13.84 -12.63
N LYS A 93 -9.88 12.90 -12.47
CA LYS A 93 -10.28 12.32 -11.19
C LYS A 93 -10.59 10.84 -11.33
N ALA A 94 -9.86 9.99 -10.62
CA ALA A 94 -10.03 8.54 -10.69
C ALA A 94 -9.85 7.90 -9.30
N TRP A 95 -10.70 6.97 -9.00
CA TRP A 95 -10.85 6.36 -7.69
C TRP A 95 -10.22 4.99 -7.60
N LEU A 96 -9.89 4.62 -6.36
CA LEU A 96 -9.54 3.27 -5.99
C LEU A 96 -10.13 2.93 -4.61
N ARG A 97 -10.44 1.64 -4.41
CA ARG A 97 -10.94 1.11 -3.15
C ARG A 97 -10.32 -0.24 -2.86
N PHE A 98 -9.74 -0.41 -1.68
CA PHE A 98 -9.25 -1.71 -1.22
C PHE A 98 -10.40 -2.58 -0.74
N ARG A 99 -10.36 -3.87 -1.06
CA ARG A 99 -11.29 -4.84 -0.49
C ARG A 99 -10.94 -5.07 0.97
N TYR A 100 -11.94 -4.92 1.80
CA TYR A 100 -11.81 -5.08 3.25
C TYR A 100 -11.99 -6.56 3.65
N PRO A 101 -11.25 -7.05 4.68
CA PRO A 101 -10.12 -6.37 5.32
C PRO A 101 -8.83 -6.49 4.47
N ARG A 102 -7.97 -5.48 4.53
CA ARG A 102 -6.62 -5.61 3.98
C ARG A 102 -5.79 -6.54 4.88
N TRP A 103 -4.84 -7.29 4.29
CA TRP A 103 -3.99 -8.20 5.06
C TRP A 103 -3.23 -7.54 6.23
N MET A 104 -2.88 -6.25 6.10
CA MET A 104 -2.19 -5.47 7.15
C MET A 104 -3.05 -5.25 8.39
N TYR A 105 -4.35 -5.52 8.32
CA TYR A 105 -5.32 -5.31 9.40
C TYR A 105 -6.17 -6.56 9.62
N ASP A 106 -5.62 -7.72 9.30
CA ASP A 106 -6.33 -9.01 9.42
C ASP A 106 -6.65 -9.33 10.89
N GLY A 107 -7.85 -9.84 11.10
CA GLY A 107 -8.32 -10.24 12.42
C GLY A 107 -8.31 -9.11 13.46
N PRO A 108 -8.08 -9.43 14.75
CA PRO A 108 -8.07 -8.47 15.85
C PRO A 108 -6.95 -7.43 15.78
N ALA A 109 -5.96 -7.62 14.91
CA ALA A 109 -4.85 -6.68 14.75
C ALA A 109 -5.32 -5.27 14.37
N ILE A 110 -6.44 -5.15 13.66
CA ILE A 110 -7.06 -3.86 13.33
C ILE A 110 -7.38 -3.02 14.58
N CYS A 111 -7.63 -3.65 15.73
CA CYS A 111 -7.91 -2.94 16.98
C CYS A 111 -6.65 -2.39 17.66
N GLY A 112 -5.47 -2.86 17.29
CA GLY A 112 -4.21 -2.50 17.93
C GLY A 112 -3.27 -1.66 17.07
N ILE A 113 -3.50 -1.60 15.76
CA ILE A 113 -2.68 -0.79 14.86
C ILE A 113 -3.20 0.66 14.87
N PRO A 114 -2.33 1.65 15.14
CA PRO A 114 -2.76 3.05 15.15
C PRO A 114 -3.01 3.58 13.73
N VAL A 115 -3.91 4.58 13.62
CA VAL A 115 -4.22 5.25 12.33
C VAL A 115 -2.99 5.91 11.69
N GLU A 116 -1.97 6.21 12.47
CA GLU A 116 -0.68 6.72 12.04
C GLU A 116 0.03 5.77 11.06
N ALA A 117 -0.21 4.46 11.14
CA ALA A 117 0.28 3.51 10.14
C ALA A 117 -0.31 3.81 8.74
N SER A 118 -1.60 4.09 8.67
CA SER A 118 -2.25 4.52 7.41
C SER A 118 -1.73 5.87 6.93
N LYS A 119 -1.56 6.84 7.83
CA LYS A 119 -1.00 8.17 7.49
C LYS A 119 0.41 8.04 6.93
N GLY A 120 1.27 7.27 7.56
CA GLY A 120 2.64 7.01 7.08
C GLY A 120 2.65 6.40 5.68
N PHE A 121 1.81 5.40 5.43
CA PHE A 121 1.61 4.78 4.12
C PHE A 121 1.19 5.80 3.04
N LEU A 122 0.15 6.60 3.32
CA LEU A 122 -0.37 7.59 2.37
C LEU A 122 0.65 8.68 2.07
N LYS A 123 1.34 9.21 3.08
CA LYS A 123 2.39 10.20 2.93
C LYS A 123 3.60 9.67 2.16
N GLY A 124 4.00 8.42 2.42
CA GLY A 124 5.19 7.81 1.81
C GLY A 124 5.00 7.40 0.35
N TRP A 125 3.78 7.05 -0.04
CA TRP A 125 3.50 6.59 -1.39
C TRP A 125 2.55 7.49 -2.17
N TYR A 126 1.30 7.63 -1.74
CA TYR A 126 0.24 8.27 -2.53
C TYR A 126 0.49 9.76 -2.77
N ALA A 127 0.88 10.50 -1.75
CA ALA A 127 1.25 11.90 -1.86
C ALA A 127 2.46 12.16 -2.78
N GLN A 128 3.28 11.13 -3.03
CA GLN A 128 4.50 11.25 -3.82
C GLN A 128 4.32 10.94 -5.31
N ASN A 129 3.18 10.43 -5.73
CA ASN A 129 2.95 10.07 -7.12
C ASN A 129 3.10 11.28 -8.05
N GLY A 130 2.48 12.41 -7.70
CA GLY A 130 2.59 13.65 -8.47
C GLY A 130 4.01 14.21 -8.52
N VAL A 131 4.75 14.13 -7.41
CA VAL A 131 6.17 14.56 -7.33
C VAL A 131 7.02 13.76 -8.32
N THR A 132 6.88 12.44 -8.29
CA THR A 132 7.68 11.56 -9.14
C THR A 132 7.32 11.65 -10.61
N LEU A 133 6.04 11.89 -10.93
CA LEU A 133 5.57 12.15 -12.29
C LEU A 133 5.81 13.58 -12.77
N LYS A 134 6.45 14.44 -11.94
CA LYS A 134 6.68 15.86 -12.23
C LYS A 134 5.38 16.62 -12.56
N ASN A 135 4.28 16.22 -11.93
CA ASN A 135 2.98 16.88 -12.02
C ASN A 135 2.63 17.55 -10.68
N PRO A 136 2.96 18.83 -10.50
CA PRO A 136 2.71 19.54 -9.24
C PRO A 136 1.21 19.76 -8.96
N ARG A 137 0.33 19.46 -9.91
CA ARG A 137 -1.13 19.60 -9.77
C ARG A 137 -1.82 18.33 -9.33
N LEU A 138 -1.08 17.20 -9.23
CA LEU A 138 -1.64 15.91 -8.88
C LEU A 138 -1.55 15.65 -7.37
N GLY A 139 -2.69 15.40 -6.74
CA GLY A 139 -2.81 15.02 -5.33
C GLY A 139 -3.67 13.77 -5.13
N PHE A 140 -3.68 13.27 -3.90
CA PHE A 140 -4.53 12.18 -3.45
C PHE A 140 -5.48 12.65 -2.36
N VAL A 141 -6.75 12.28 -2.47
CA VAL A 141 -7.78 12.53 -1.45
C VAL A 141 -8.21 11.19 -0.87
N CYS A 142 -7.99 11.01 0.43
CA CYS A 142 -8.47 9.85 1.19
C CYS A 142 -9.86 10.15 1.74
N VAL A 143 -10.84 9.33 1.38
CA VAL A 143 -12.23 9.51 1.84
C VAL A 143 -12.64 8.49 2.91
N SER A 144 -11.87 7.41 3.06
CA SER A 144 -12.14 6.37 4.04
C SER A 144 -10.86 5.60 4.36
N GLU A 145 -10.70 5.21 5.62
CA GLU A 145 -9.58 4.40 6.12
C GLU A 145 -10.11 3.17 6.85
N ASP A 146 -9.36 2.05 6.83
CA ASP A 146 -9.77 0.82 7.50
C ASP A 146 -9.88 0.99 9.03
N LEU A 147 -9.03 1.85 9.61
CA LEU A 147 -8.84 2.00 11.05
C LEU A 147 -9.80 3.01 11.72
N THR A 148 -10.60 3.72 10.94
CA THR A 148 -11.50 4.75 11.46
C THR A 148 -12.95 4.28 11.59
N GLY A 149 -13.20 2.99 11.50
CA GLY A 149 -14.54 2.40 11.55
C GLY A 149 -15.38 2.64 10.29
N GLN A 150 -14.75 3.09 9.20
CA GLN A 150 -15.37 3.25 7.89
C GLN A 150 -15.33 1.94 7.10
N PHE A 151 -15.85 1.95 5.86
CA PHE A 151 -16.02 0.74 5.03
C PHE A 151 -14.71 0.18 4.40
N GLY A 152 -13.56 0.68 4.78
CA GLY A 152 -12.26 0.30 4.26
C GLY A 152 -11.54 1.45 3.58
N PHE A 153 -10.29 1.23 3.17
CA PHE A 153 -9.50 2.27 2.52
C PHE A 153 -10.03 2.58 1.12
N CYS A 154 -10.39 3.85 0.92
CA CYS A 154 -10.88 4.38 -0.35
C CYS A 154 -10.41 5.82 -0.55
N GLY A 155 -10.17 6.19 -1.79
CA GLY A 155 -9.81 7.54 -2.16
C GLY A 155 -9.65 7.71 -3.67
N TYR A 156 -9.21 8.89 -4.09
CA TYR A 156 -9.04 9.20 -5.49
C TYR A 156 -7.80 10.06 -5.74
N PHE A 157 -7.19 9.89 -6.89
CA PHE A 157 -6.25 10.85 -7.45
C PHE A 157 -7.01 11.94 -8.20
N LYS A 158 -6.57 13.19 -8.01
CA LYS A 158 -7.14 14.34 -8.68
C LYS A 158 -6.03 15.27 -9.21
N GLU A 159 -6.16 15.65 -10.47
CA GLU A 159 -5.38 16.72 -11.05
C GLU A 159 -6.15 18.03 -10.95
N TYR A 160 -5.60 18.97 -10.20
CA TYR A 160 -6.18 20.28 -9.94
C TYR A 160 -5.81 21.28 -11.06
N ASP A 161 -6.54 22.37 -11.18
CA ASP A 161 -6.24 23.42 -12.16
C ASP A 161 -5.12 24.37 -11.68
N ARG A 162 -4.59 24.16 -10.46
CA ARG A 162 -3.46 24.89 -9.85
C ARG A 162 -2.41 23.92 -9.30
N GLU A 163 -1.22 24.45 -9.05
CA GLU A 163 -0.18 23.69 -8.34
C GLU A 163 -0.55 23.52 -6.86
N LEU A 164 -0.13 22.40 -6.29
CA LEU A 164 -0.35 22.04 -4.90
C LEU A 164 0.93 22.26 -4.09
N SER A 165 0.79 22.80 -2.90
CA SER A 165 1.83 22.74 -1.88
C SER A 165 2.01 21.31 -1.36
N ASP A 166 3.10 21.03 -0.67
CA ASP A 166 3.40 19.69 -0.14
C ASP A 166 2.28 19.16 0.77
N ASN A 167 1.67 20.01 1.58
CA ASN A 167 0.58 19.62 2.49
C ASN A 167 -0.75 19.39 1.77
N GLU A 168 -0.92 19.89 0.56
CA GLU A 168 -2.15 19.71 -0.23
C GLU A 168 -2.12 18.45 -1.11
N ARG A 169 -0.97 17.76 -1.20
CA ARG A 169 -0.85 16.52 -1.98
C ARG A 169 -1.55 15.32 -1.36
N LEU A 170 -1.91 15.44 -0.07
CA LEU A 170 -2.71 14.45 0.65
C LEU A 170 -3.77 15.17 1.47
N ILE A 171 -5.03 14.92 1.14
CA ILE A 171 -6.19 15.52 1.80
C ILE A 171 -7.07 14.39 2.34
N PHE A 172 -7.71 14.61 3.49
CA PHE A 172 -8.73 13.72 4.05
C PHE A 172 -10.10 14.37 3.92
N SER A 173 -11.03 13.68 3.23
CA SER A 173 -12.38 14.19 2.94
C SER A 173 -13.43 13.09 3.15
N PRO A 174 -13.79 12.78 4.39
CA PRO A 174 -14.68 11.66 4.72
C PRO A 174 -16.12 11.83 4.24
N GLU A 175 -16.49 13.04 3.82
CA GLU A 175 -17.84 13.37 3.32
C GLU A 175 -18.08 12.88 1.88
N GLU A 176 -17.01 12.67 1.12
CA GLU A 176 -17.12 12.22 -0.27
C GLU A 176 -17.40 10.72 -0.38
N ARG A 177 -18.05 10.33 -1.47
CA ARG A 177 -18.38 8.92 -1.76
C ARG A 177 -17.88 8.53 -3.14
N PRO A 178 -17.38 7.29 -3.30
CA PRO A 178 -16.94 6.79 -4.61
C PRO A 178 -18.14 6.61 -5.54
N PRO A 179 -17.91 6.68 -6.87
CA PRO A 179 -18.88 6.26 -7.86
C PRO A 179 -19.21 4.76 -7.73
N ASN A 180 -20.23 4.32 -8.45
CA ASN A 180 -20.58 2.91 -8.50
C ASN A 180 -19.44 2.08 -9.11
N PHE A 181 -19.17 0.93 -8.49
CA PHE A 181 -18.21 -0.03 -8.99
C PHE A 181 -18.69 -0.69 -10.30
N ASN A 182 -17.84 -0.70 -11.31
CA ASN A 182 -18.08 -1.39 -12.57
C ASN A 182 -17.02 -2.50 -12.78
N PRO A 183 -17.39 -3.80 -12.74
CA PRO A 183 -16.44 -4.88 -12.93
C PRO A 183 -15.83 -4.92 -14.34
N ASN A 184 -16.50 -4.36 -15.33
CA ASN A 184 -16.02 -4.35 -16.73
C ASN A 184 -14.95 -3.28 -17.00
N GLU A 185 -14.78 -2.32 -16.10
CA GLU A 185 -13.78 -1.23 -16.22
C GLU A 185 -12.48 -1.53 -15.46
N GLN A 186 -12.36 -2.72 -14.87
CA GLN A 186 -11.18 -3.05 -14.10
C GLN A 186 -9.95 -3.18 -14.99
N PRO A 187 -8.82 -2.53 -14.64
CA PRO A 187 -7.60 -2.64 -15.42
C PRO A 187 -7.02 -4.05 -15.32
N LEU A 188 -6.52 -4.55 -16.43
CA LEU A 188 -5.79 -5.82 -16.51
C LEU A 188 -4.31 -5.54 -16.81
N PRO A 189 -3.38 -6.31 -16.22
CA PRO A 189 -1.97 -6.17 -16.56
C PRO A 189 -1.75 -6.63 -18.01
N PRO A 190 -0.81 -6.02 -18.77
CA PRO A 190 -0.51 -6.43 -20.13
C PRO A 190 -0.06 -7.90 -20.21
N ASP A 191 -0.77 -8.76 -20.95
CA ASP A 191 -0.56 -10.22 -21.03
C ASP A 191 0.87 -10.61 -21.35
N ARG A 192 1.53 -9.89 -22.28
CA ARG A 192 2.91 -10.15 -22.71
C ARG A 192 3.96 -10.11 -21.59
N HIS A 193 3.63 -9.51 -20.45
CA HIS A 193 4.57 -9.29 -19.34
C HIS A 193 4.21 -10.07 -18.07
N TRP A 194 3.01 -10.68 -17.99
CA TRP A 194 2.49 -11.25 -16.75
C TRP A 194 2.07 -12.73 -16.93
N THR A 195 3.09 -13.59 -17.11
CA THR A 195 2.89 -15.05 -17.06
C THR A 195 2.49 -15.48 -15.63
N LYS A 196 1.89 -16.66 -15.53
CA LYS A 196 1.52 -17.26 -14.25
C LYS A 196 2.71 -17.33 -13.26
N GLU A 197 3.87 -17.79 -13.72
CA GLU A 197 5.09 -17.87 -12.90
C GLU A 197 5.54 -16.51 -12.39
N ARG A 198 5.41 -15.49 -13.23
CA ARG A 198 5.75 -14.11 -12.85
C ARG A 198 4.77 -13.54 -11.83
N LEU A 199 3.47 -13.85 -11.94
CA LEU A 199 2.46 -13.48 -10.96
C LEU A 199 2.71 -14.15 -9.60
N ASP A 200 3.00 -15.46 -9.60
CA ASP A 200 3.34 -16.21 -8.39
C ASP A 200 4.59 -15.64 -7.70
N LYS A 201 5.63 -15.33 -8.49
CA LYS A 201 6.84 -14.67 -7.98
C LYS A 201 6.56 -13.27 -7.43
N ALA A 202 5.71 -12.50 -8.09
CA ALA A 202 5.35 -11.15 -7.66
C ALA A 202 4.59 -11.18 -6.33
N LYS A 203 3.63 -12.10 -6.17
CA LYS A 203 2.87 -12.30 -4.93
C LYS A 203 3.77 -12.63 -3.74
N ARG A 204 4.69 -13.58 -3.91
CA ARG A 204 5.66 -13.94 -2.87
C ARG A 204 6.57 -12.74 -2.53
N ASN A 205 7.12 -12.10 -3.55
CA ASN A 205 8.06 -10.99 -3.36
C ASN A 205 7.37 -9.78 -2.69
N TYR A 206 6.10 -9.53 -2.98
CA TYR A 206 5.32 -8.49 -2.34
C TYR A 206 5.37 -8.63 -0.81
N ALA A 207 5.04 -9.80 -0.28
CA ALA A 207 5.05 -10.05 1.16
C ALA A 207 6.46 -10.01 1.77
N VAL A 208 7.44 -10.66 1.13
CA VAL A 208 8.84 -10.73 1.62
C VAL A 208 9.47 -9.34 1.71
N GLU A 209 9.18 -8.46 0.75
CA GLU A 209 9.77 -7.12 0.72
C GLU A 209 9.25 -6.19 1.82
N PHE A 210 8.03 -6.39 2.31
CA PHE A 210 7.57 -5.68 3.50
C PHE A 210 8.43 -5.99 4.72
N CYS A 211 8.75 -7.26 4.93
CA CYS A 211 9.62 -7.67 6.04
C CYS A 211 11.04 -7.13 5.85
N ARG A 212 11.63 -7.37 4.66
CA ARG A 212 13.01 -6.97 4.38
C ARG A 212 13.22 -5.46 4.51
N ASN A 213 12.40 -4.68 3.82
CA ASN A 213 12.53 -3.23 3.85
C ASN A 213 12.02 -2.65 5.18
N GLY A 214 10.98 -3.25 5.75
CA GLY A 214 10.43 -2.85 7.05
C GLY A 214 11.44 -2.93 8.18
N ILE A 215 12.19 -4.02 8.26
CA ILE A 215 13.24 -4.18 9.29
C ILE A 215 14.38 -3.16 9.10
N ILE A 216 14.80 -2.92 7.86
CA ILE A 216 15.84 -1.93 7.56
C ILE A 216 15.39 -0.52 7.98
N GLU A 217 14.18 -0.13 7.56
CA GLU A 217 13.67 1.21 7.89
C GLU A 217 13.29 1.35 9.36
N LEU A 218 12.94 0.27 10.05
CA LEU A 218 12.78 0.28 11.50
C LEU A 218 14.11 0.53 12.21
N ALA A 219 15.19 -0.13 11.75
CA ALA A 219 16.54 0.12 12.29
C ALA A 219 17.00 1.57 12.07
N ASN A 220 16.66 2.15 10.93
CA ASN A 220 16.91 3.57 10.66
C ASN A 220 16.08 4.51 11.55
N THR A 221 14.94 4.03 12.10
CA THR A 221 14.04 4.84 12.92
C THR A 221 14.37 4.75 14.41
N ILE A 222 14.61 3.54 14.94
CA ILE A 222 14.78 3.30 16.37
C ILE A 222 16.16 2.71 16.76
N GLY A 223 17.02 2.44 15.78
CA GLY A 223 18.33 1.81 15.99
C GLY A 223 18.31 0.28 15.88
N GLU A 224 19.47 -0.30 15.57
CA GLU A 224 19.61 -1.73 15.27
C GLU A 224 19.27 -2.63 16.47
N ARG A 225 19.76 -2.28 17.66
CA ARG A 225 19.56 -3.09 18.89
C ARG A 225 18.07 -3.24 19.22
N GLU A 226 17.33 -2.16 19.24
CA GLU A 226 15.91 -2.17 19.57
C GLU A 226 15.10 -2.87 18.47
N THR A 227 15.48 -2.68 17.22
CA THR A 227 14.87 -3.38 16.08
C THR A 227 15.05 -4.89 16.19
N LEU A 228 16.25 -5.37 16.55
CA LEU A 228 16.50 -6.80 16.74
C LEU A 228 15.68 -7.37 17.90
N ASP A 229 15.56 -6.65 19.01
CA ASP A 229 14.78 -7.12 20.16
C ASP A 229 13.29 -7.19 19.86
N ILE A 230 12.72 -6.17 19.23
CA ILE A 230 11.32 -6.14 18.79
C ILE A 230 11.09 -7.22 17.70
N GLY A 231 11.97 -7.31 16.71
CA GLY A 231 11.86 -8.26 15.61
C GLY A 231 11.89 -9.72 16.06
N LYS A 232 12.77 -10.08 17.01
CA LYS A 232 12.83 -11.42 17.60
C LYS A 232 11.56 -11.79 18.34
N ARG A 233 11.00 -10.85 19.13
CA ARG A 233 9.75 -11.08 19.86
C ARG A 233 8.57 -11.23 18.91
N ALA A 234 8.45 -10.36 17.90
CA ALA A 234 7.43 -10.46 16.88
C ALA A 234 7.51 -11.83 16.15
N ALA A 235 8.72 -12.26 15.74
CA ALA A 235 8.91 -13.55 15.09
C ALA A 235 8.51 -14.73 15.98
N ARG A 236 8.89 -14.69 17.27
CA ARG A 236 8.53 -15.74 18.24
C ARG A 236 7.02 -15.85 18.42
N LEU A 237 6.34 -14.72 18.59
CA LEU A 237 4.89 -14.70 18.82
C LEU A 237 4.13 -15.12 17.55
N THR A 238 4.56 -14.68 16.38
CA THR A 238 3.97 -15.11 15.11
C THR A 238 4.15 -16.60 14.87
N GLY A 239 5.29 -17.16 15.25
CA GLY A 239 5.58 -18.60 15.10
C GLY A 239 4.84 -19.50 16.10
N LEU A 240 4.17 -18.94 17.11
CA LEU A 240 3.34 -19.69 18.08
C LEU A 240 1.86 -19.80 17.64
N GLN A 241 1.46 -19.08 16.61
CA GLN A 241 0.12 -19.13 16.02
C GLN A 241 0.02 -20.25 14.97
#